data_b18f5d8bb49c10fb819026b1a9f73c32
#
_entry.id   b18f5d8bb49c10fb819026b1a9f73c32
#
_cell.length_a   1.000
_cell.length_b   1.000
_cell.length_c   1.000
_cell.angle_alpha   90.00
_cell.angle_beta   90.00
_cell.angle_gamma   90.00
#
_symmetry.space_group_name_H-M   'P 1'
#
loop_
_entity.id
_entity.type
_entity.pdbx_description
1 polymer ?
#
loop_
_entity_poly.entity_id
_entity_poly.type
_entity_poly.pdbx_seq_one_letter_code
_entity_poly.pdbx_strand_id
1 'polypeptide(L)'
;CAYRRDEANMPGSKKEVRNAREEGANFEFNVQPVALELNEQGHVCGIRFLRTRLGEPDAQGRRRPVPVEGSELVMPADAVIMALGYNPHGMPWLESHGVTVDKWGRIIADVESQYRYQTTNPKIFAGGDAVRGADLVVTAMAEGRHAAQGIIDWLGVKSVKTH
;
A
#
# COMPACT_ATOMS: atom_id res chain seq x y z
N CYS A 1 -17.13 7.60 -1.95
CA CYS A 1 -15.97 6.78 -1.60
C CYS A 1 -16.44 5.55 -0.81
N ALA A 2 -16.30 4.36 -1.39
CA ALA A 2 -16.68 3.10 -0.76
C ALA A 2 -15.47 2.45 -0.09
N TYR A 3 -15.59 2.06 1.18
CA TYR A 3 -14.49 1.47 1.94
C TYR A 3 -14.93 0.21 2.71
N ARG A 4 -14.09 -0.82 2.66
CA ARG A 4 -14.43 -2.15 3.19
C ARG A 4 -14.35 -2.31 4.72
N ARG A 5 -13.93 -1.28 5.45
CA ARG A 5 -13.91 -1.21 6.92
C ARG A 5 -14.71 0.01 7.39
N ASP A 6 -14.75 0.20 8.70
CA ASP A 6 -15.26 1.41 9.31
C ASP A 6 -14.27 2.60 9.18
N GLU A 7 -14.75 3.79 9.50
CA GLU A 7 -13.96 5.02 9.45
C GLU A 7 -12.74 5.00 10.38
N ALA A 8 -12.86 4.37 11.55
CA ALA A 8 -11.77 4.28 12.53
C ALA A 8 -10.57 3.49 11.99
N ASN A 9 -10.83 2.54 11.08
CA ASN A 9 -9.82 1.70 10.43
C ASN A 9 -9.38 2.22 9.06
N MET A 10 -9.81 3.41 8.66
CA MET A 10 -9.40 4.01 7.38
C MET A 10 -7.96 4.54 7.50
N PRO A 11 -7.03 4.18 6.59
CA PRO A 11 -5.63 4.58 6.67
C PRO A 11 -5.36 6.04 6.32
N GLY A 12 -6.35 6.74 5.74
CA GLY A 12 -6.25 8.16 5.40
C GLY A 12 -6.19 9.07 6.63
N SER A 13 -5.60 10.24 6.47
CA SER A 13 -5.57 11.24 7.54
C SER A 13 -6.99 11.75 7.83
N LYS A 14 -7.34 11.87 9.11
CA LYS A 14 -8.66 12.40 9.53
C LYS A 14 -8.94 13.79 8.96
N LYS A 15 -7.89 14.58 8.72
CA LYS A 15 -7.99 15.90 8.11
C LYS A 15 -8.40 15.79 6.64
N GLU A 16 -7.81 14.87 5.89
CA GLU A 16 -8.16 14.64 4.48
C GLU A 16 -9.58 14.12 4.31
N VAL A 17 -10.01 13.19 5.16
CA VAL A 17 -11.39 12.68 5.16
C VAL A 17 -12.38 13.82 5.43
N ARG A 18 -12.08 14.69 6.40
CA ARG A 18 -12.91 15.87 6.69
C ARG A 18 -12.96 16.83 5.50
N ASN A 19 -11.81 17.18 4.93
CA ASN A 19 -11.73 18.07 3.76
C ASN A 19 -12.54 17.50 2.59
N ALA A 20 -12.40 16.21 2.30
CA ALA A 20 -13.17 15.55 1.24
C ALA A 20 -14.70 15.65 1.49
N ARG A 21 -15.16 15.48 2.73
CA ARG A 21 -16.57 15.68 3.07
C ARG A 21 -17.02 17.13 2.89
N GLU A 22 -16.19 18.08 3.28
CA GLU A 22 -16.47 19.51 3.08
C GLU A 22 -16.56 19.88 1.59
N GLU A 23 -15.82 19.17 0.74
CA GLU A 23 -15.87 19.27 -0.73
C GLU A 23 -17.03 18.46 -1.37
N GLY A 24 -17.86 17.79 -0.56
CA GLY A 24 -19.05 17.07 -1.00
C GLY A 24 -18.87 15.57 -1.26
N ALA A 25 -17.70 15.00 -0.96
CA ALA A 25 -17.51 13.56 -1.07
C ALA A 25 -18.32 12.79 -0.01
N ASN A 26 -19.09 11.80 -0.45
CA ASN A 26 -19.81 10.87 0.42
C ASN A 26 -18.96 9.63 0.71
N PHE A 27 -19.04 9.12 1.93
CA PHE A 27 -18.34 7.91 2.35
C PHE A 27 -19.34 6.82 2.72
N GLU A 28 -19.21 5.66 2.08
CA GLU A 28 -19.94 4.44 2.44
C GLU A 28 -18.94 3.45 3.03
N PHE A 29 -19.06 3.19 4.32
CA PHE A 29 -18.20 2.29 5.07
C PHE A 29 -18.78 0.89 5.17
N ASN A 30 -17.90 -0.08 5.44
CA ASN A 30 -18.27 -1.49 5.59
C ASN A 30 -18.95 -2.05 4.35
N VAL A 31 -18.44 -1.70 3.15
CA VAL A 31 -18.91 -2.25 1.88
C VAL A 31 -17.73 -2.70 1.02
N GLN A 32 -17.89 -3.86 0.40
CA GLN A 32 -16.90 -4.43 -0.52
C GLN A 32 -17.52 -4.57 -1.90
N PRO A 33 -16.88 -4.04 -2.97
CA PRO A 33 -17.37 -4.19 -4.32
C PRO A 33 -17.29 -5.65 -4.76
N VAL A 34 -18.30 -6.12 -5.47
CA VAL A 34 -18.38 -7.49 -6.00
C VAL A 34 -18.64 -7.54 -7.50
N ALA A 35 -19.31 -6.53 -8.07
CA ALA A 35 -19.56 -6.46 -9.50
C ALA A 35 -19.81 -5.02 -9.96
N LEU A 36 -19.60 -4.76 -11.24
CA LEU A 36 -20.12 -3.58 -11.93
C LEU A 36 -21.50 -3.90 -12.51
N GLU A 37 -22.42 -2.95 -12.43
CA GLU A 37 -23.67 -2.99 -13.16
C GLU A 37 -23.49 -2.25 -14.48
N LEU A 38 -23.88 -2.88 -15.56
CA LEU A 38 -23.78 -2.32 -16.91
C LEU A 38 -25.18 -2.14 -17.49
N ASN A 39 -25.38 -1.04 -18.23
CA ASN A 39 -26.60 -0.82 -19.01
C ASN A 39 -26.59 -1.66 -20.30
N GLU A 40 -27.67 -1.57 -21.09
CA GLU A 40 -27.82 -2.30 -22.36
C GLU A 40 -26.72 -1.97 -23.40
N GLN A 41 -26.07 -0.82 -23.29
CA GLN A 41 -24.99 -0.37 -24.16
C GLN A 41 -23.60 -0.82 -23.64
N GLY A 42 -23.53 -1.52 -22.50
CA GLY A 42 -22.29 -1.97 -21.88
C GLY A 42 -21.54 -0.90 -21.10
N HIS A 43 -22.17 0.24 -20.83
CA HIS A 43 -21.59 1.29 -19.98
C HIS A 43 -21.92 1.02 -18.50
N VAL A 44 -21.01 1.41 -17.61
CA VAL A 44 -21.25 1.36 -16.17
C VAL A 44 -22.45 2.23 -15.81
N CYS A 45 -23.40 1.67 -15.09
CA CYS A 45 -24.54 2.36 -14.53
C CYS A 45 -24.69 2.16 -13.02
N GLY A 46 -23.81 1.37 -12.41
CA GLY A 46 -23.79 1.16 -10.97
C GLY A 46 -22.67 0.22 -10.54
N ILE A 47 -22.58 0.05 -9.25
CA ILE A 47 -21.67 -0.89 -8.61
C ILE A 47 -22.42 -1.67 -7.54
N ARG A 48 -22.25 -2.99 -7.54
CA ARG A 48 -22.81 -3.89 -6.54
C ARG A 48 -21.81 -4.13 -5.44
N PHE A 49 -22.27 -3.99 -4.21
CA PHE A 49 -21.49 -4.22 -3.00
C PHE A 49 -22.13 -5.32 -2.15
N LEU A 50 -21.31 -5.95 -1.33
CA LEU A 50 -21.72 -6.65 -0.12
C LEU A 50 -21.35 -5.81 1.10
N ARG A 51 -22.19 -5.82 2.11
CA ARG A 51 -21.83 -5.31 3.43
C ARG A 51 -20.70 -6.15 4.03
N THR A 52 -19.84 -5.52 4.82
CA THR A 52 -18.79 -6.22 5.55
C THR A 52 -18.96 -6.00 7.05
N ARG A 53 -18.45 -6.95 7.82
CA ARG A 53 -18.24 -6.80 9.26
C ARG A 53 -16.80 -7.11 9.61
N LEU A 54 -16.30 -6.57 10.70
CA LEU A 54 -14.98 -6.92 11.20
C LEU A 54 -15.01 -8.35 11.76
N GLY A 55 -14.15 -9.20 11.25
CA GLY A 55 -13.93 -10.57 11.75
C GLY A 55 -13.15 -10.58 13.06
N GLU A 56 -12.77 -11.79 13.48
CA GLU A 56 -11.90 -11.97 14.65
C GLU A 56 -10.52 -11.34 14.42
N PRO A 57 -9.86 -10.85 15.48
CA PRO A 57 -8.51 -10.32 15.37
C PRO A 57 -7.52 -11.43 15.01
N ASP A 58 -6.59 -11.12 14.08
CA ASP A 58 -5.45 -11.99 13.80
C ASP A 58 -4.40 -11.89 14.93
N ALA A 59 -3.30 -12.66 14.82
CA ALA A 59 -2.22 -12.69 15.81
C ALA A 59 -1.55 -11.30 16.06
N GLN A 60 -1.78 -10.33 15.15
CA GLN A 60 -1.33 -8.94 15.29
C GLN A 60 -2.45 -8.00 15.75
N GLY A 61 -3.61 -8.54 16.17
CA GLY A 61 -4.77 -7.77 16.62
C GLY A 61 -5.56 -7.11 15.49
N ARG A 62 -5.25 -7.39 14.21
CA ARG A 62 -5.94 -6.79 13.06
C ARG A 62 -7.18 -7.60 12.71
N ARG A 63 -8.31 -6.91 12.56
CA ARG A 63 -9.57 -7.52 12.15
C ARG A 63 -9.74 -7.37 10.63
N ARG A 64 -9.89 -8.49 9.94
CA ARG A 64 -10.16 -8.51 8.50
C ARG A 64 -11.65 -8.25 8.24
N PRO A 65 -12.00 -7.48 7.20
CA PRO A 65 -13.39 -7.36 6.78
C PRO A 65 -13.86 -8.71 6.23
N VAL A 66 -15.03 -9.15 6.70
CA VAL A 66 -15.70 -10.38 6.26
C VAL A 66 -17.00 -9.98 5.59
N PRO A 67 -17.25 -10.38 4.33
CA PRO A 67 -18.52 -10.13 3.66
C PRO A 67 -19.69 -10.77 4.42
N VAL A 68 -20.84 -10.10 4.39
CA VAL A 68 -22.09 -10.60 4.93
C VAL A 68 -22.92 -11.11 3.75
N GLU A 69 -23.18 -12.40 3.70
CA GLU A 69 -24.02 -13.01 2.65
C GLU A 69 -25.45 -12.44 2.67
N GLY A 70 -26.02 -12.27 1.49
CA GLY A 70 -27.39 -11.74 1.34
C GLY A 70 -27.53 -10.24 1.67
N SER A 71 -26.42 -9.51 1.74
CA SER A 71 -26.42 -8.06 2.04
C SER A 71 -26.12 -7.19 0.83
N GLU A 72 -26.40 -7.70 -0.38
CA GLU A 72 -26.15 -7.00 -1.61
C GLU A 72 -26.87 -5.64 -1.63
N LEU A 73 -26.15 -4.62 -2.09
CA LEU A 73 -26.72 -3.32 -2.41
C LEU A 73 -26.11 -2.81 -3.71
N VAL A 74 -26.93 -2.15 -4.53
CA VAL A 74 -26.46 -1.51 -5.76
C VAL A 74 -26.47 0.00 -5.54
N MET A 75 -25.36 0.64 -5.85
CA MET A 75 -25.21 2.09 -5.85
C MET A 75 -25.08 2.57 -7.31
N PRO A 76 -25.93 3.50 -7.75
CA PRO A 76 -25.82 4.07 -9.09
C PRO A 76 -24.49 4.82 -9.24
N ALA A 77 -23.85 4.67 -10.40
CA ALA A 77 -22.60 5.35 -10.71
C ALA A 77 -22.40 5.40 -12.22
N ASP A 78 -21.99 6.55 -12.74
CA ASP A 78 -21.65 6.75 -14.15
C ASP A 78 -20.19 6.41 -14.43
N ALA A 79 -19.34 6.37 -13.39
CA ALA A 79 -17.95 5.99 -13.45
C ALA A 79 -17.50 5.34 -12.14
N VAL A 80 -16.55 4.42 -12.22
CA VAL A 80 -15.95 3.76 -11.06
C VAL A 80 -14.43 3.87 -11.13
N ILE A 81 -13.82 4.39 -10.06
CA ILE A 81 -12.38 4.49 -9.93
C ILE A 81 -11.90 3.46 -8.91
N MET A 82 -11.00 2.58 -9.34
CA MET A 82 -10.41 1.54 -8.51
C MET A 82 -9.21 2.11 -7.75
N ALA A 83 -9.41 2.47 -6.48
CA ALA A 83 -8.37 3.02 -5.59
C ALA A 83 -7.94 2.00 -4.52
N LEU A 84 -7.68 0.75 -4.92
CA LEU A 84 -7.45 -0.38 -4.01
C LEU A 84 -6.01 -0.45 -3.46
N GLY A 85 -5.15 0.49 -3.83
CA GLY A 85 -3.73 0.48 -3.50
C GLY A 85 -2.94 -0.44 -4.42
N TYR A 86 -1.67 -0.63 -4.08
CA TYR A 86 -0.73 -1.42 -4.88
C TYR A 86 -0.05 -2.48 -4.02
N ASN A 87 0.26 -3.60 -4.62
CA ASN A 87 1.19 -4.58 -4.08
C ASN A 87 2.52 -4.48 -4.83
N PRO A 88 3.65 -4.76 -4.20
CA PRO A 88 4.91 -4.87 -4.91
C PRO A 88 4.79 -5.86 -6.07
N HIS A 89 5.28 -5.47 -7.23
CA HIS A 89 5.32 -6.35 -8.39
C HIS A 89 6.52 -7.27 -8.28
N GLY A 90 6.31 -8.58 -8.47
CA GLY A 90 7.41 -9.53 -8.50
C GLY A 90 8.37 -9.21 -9.66
N MET A 91 9.66 -9.11 -9.36
CA MET A 91 10.71 -8.80 -10.33
C MET A 91 11.67 -10.01 -10.41
N PRO A 92 11.46 -10.95 -11.35
CA PRO A 92 12.27 -12.19 -11.46
C PRO A 92 13.77 -11.95 -11.58
N TRP A 93 14.17 -10.80 -12.15
CA TRP A 93 15.56 -10.41 -12.26
C TRP A 93 16.26 -10.16 -10.92
N LEU A 94 15.52 -9.83 -9.85
CA LEU A 94 16.10 -9.68 -8.51
C LEU A 94 16.69 -10.99 -8.01
N GLU A 95 15.96 -12.09 -8.16
CA GLU A 95 16.41 -13.43 -7.73
C GLU A 95 17.65 -13.86 -8.51
N SER A 96 17.69 -13.64 -9.84
CA SER A 96 18.87 -13.94 -10.67
C SER A 96 20.11 -13.14 -10.29
N HIS A 97 19.93 -12.02 -9.59
CA HIS A 97 21.02 -11.20 -9.06
C HIS A 97 21.26 -11.43 -7.55
N GLY A 98 20.69 -12.48 -6.97
CA GLY A 98 20.88 -12.85 -5.57
C GLY A 98 20.22 -11.89 -4.56
N VAL A 99 19.19 -11.16 -4.99
CA VAL A 99 18.41 -10.27 -4.12
C VAL A 99 17.18 -11.04 -3.62
N THR A 100 17.06 -11.22 -2.31
CA THR A 100 15.93 -11.89 -1.69
C THR A 100 14.78 -10.92 -1.45
N VAL A 101 13.56 -11.39 -1.67
CA VAL A 101 12.32 -10.69 -1.34
C VAL A 101 11.54 -11.43 -0.26
N ASP A 102 10.70 -10.70 0.47
CA ASP A 102 9.81 -11.30 1.45
C ASP A 102 8.55 -11.92 0.79
N LYS A 103 7.70 -12.54 1.59
CA LYS A 103 6.45 -13.16 1.12
C LYS A 103 5.43 -12.21 0.49
N TRP A 104 5.65 -10.91 0.61
CA TRP A 104 4.83 -9.87 -0.03
C TRP A 104 5.50 -9.25 -1.26
N GLY A 105 6.67 -9.77 -1.68
CA GLY A 105 7.44 -9.28 -2.84
C GLY A 105 8.30 -8.05 -2.53
N ARG A 106 8.52 -7.70 -1.26
CA ARG A 106 9.37 -6.56 -0.88
C ARG A 106 10.81 -7.01 -0.74
N ILE A 107 11.74 -6.16 -1.20
CA ILE A 107 13.17 -6.43 -1.10
C ILE A 107 13.60 -6.45 0.37
N ILE A 108 14.37 -7.45 0.75
CA ILE A 108 14.96 -7.53 2.10
C ILE A 108 16.20 -6.65 2.13
N ALA A 109 16.06 -5.49 2.76
CA ALA A 109 17.13 -4.55 3.10
C ALA A 109 16.70 -3.76 4.33
N ASP A 110 17.60 -3.49 5.26
CA ASP A 110 17.25 -2.84 6.52
C ASP A 110 18.30 -1.79 6.90
N VAL A 111 17.89 -0.84 7.76
CA VAL A 111 18.79 0.13 8.38
C VAL A 111 19.82 -0.54 9.29
N GLU A 112 19.48 -1.71 9.85
CA GLU A 112 20.33 -2.54 10.71
C GLU A 112 21.21 -3.56 9.94
N SER A 113 21.13 -3.57 8.58
CA SER A 113 22.06 -4.36 7.76
C SER A 113 23.51 -3.95 8.03
N GLN A 114 24.48 -4.81 7.75
CA GLN A 114 25.91 -4.52 7.93
C GLN A 114 26.30 -3.16 7.33
N TYR A 115 25.75 -2.85 6.17
CA TYR A 115 25.73 -1.52 5.59
C TYR A 115 24.28 -1.12 5.36
N ARG A 116 23.88 0.04 5.84
CA ARG A 116 22.48 0.47 5.84
C ARG A 116 21.83 0.27 4.48
N TYR A 117 20.67 -0.41 4.47
CA TYR A 117 19.87 -0.71 3.28
C TYR A 117 20.59 -1.56 2.21
N GLN A 118 21.66 -2.26 2.58
CA GLN A 118 22.25 -3.28 1.74
C GLN A 118 21.32 -4.50 1.65
N THR A 119 21.13 -5.01 0.46
CA THR A 119 20.33 -6.23 0.22
C THR A 119 21.17 -7.49 0.50
N THR A 120 20.61 -8.66 0.21
CA THR A 120 21.36 -9.93 0.24
C THR A 120 22.46 -10.00 -0.82
N ASN A 121 22.40 -9.19 -1.88
CA ASN A 121 23.52 -8.97 -2.78
C ASN A 121 24.34 -7.74 -2.30
N PRO A 122 25.63 -7.90 -1.95
CA PRO A 122 26.42 -6.84 -1.36
C PRO A 122 26.66 -5.62 -2.27
N LYS A 123 26.37 -5.72 -3.56
CA LYS A 123 26.49 -4.62 -4.52
C LYS A 123 25.17 -3.88 -4.78
N ILE A 124 24.09 -4.33 -4.17
CA ILE A 124 22.74 -3.78 -4.40
C ILE A 124 22.20 -3.23 -3.08
N PHE A 125 21.69 -2.01 -3.14
CA PHE A 125 21.05 -1.32 -2.02
C PHE A 125 19.61 -0.98 -2.43
N ALA A 126 18.69 -0.98 -1.48
CA ALA A 126 17.29 -0.68 -1.73
C ALA A 126 16.66 0.05 -0.55
N GLY A 127 15.69 0.92 -0.82
CA GLY A 127 14.92 1.65 0.20
C GLY A 127 13.57 2.10 -0.34
N GLY A 128 12.80 2.80 0.47
CA GLY A 128 11.47 3.27 0.12
C GLY A 128 10.44 2.16 -0.02
N ASP A 129 9.46 2.36 -0.86
CA ASP A 129 8.32 1.47 -1.04
C ASP A 129 8.72 0.03 -1.45
N ALA A 130 9.85 -0.11 -2.14
CA ALA A 130 10.36 -1.42 -2.55
C ALA A 130 10.77 -2.31 -1.35
N VAL A 131 11.11 -1.70 -0.21
CA VAL A 131 11.53 -2.38 1.03
C VAL A 131 10.41 -2.36 2.05
N ARG A 132 9.81 -1.21 2.28
CA ARG A 132 8.81 -0.99 3.34
C ARG A 132 7.39 -1.34 2.91
N GLY A 133 7.07 -1.24 1.62
CA GLY A 133 5.71 -1.14 1.07
C GLY A 133 5.29 0.32 0.98
N ALA A 134 4.09 0.57 0.46
CA ALA A 134 3.58 1.93 0.26
C ALA A 134 3.58 2.75 1.56
N ASP A 135 4.28 3.89 1.56
CA ASP A 135 4.42 4.80 2.69
C ASP A 135 4.60 6.25 2.18
N LEU A 136 4.99 7.16 3.07
CA LEU A 136 5.16 8.57 2.76
C LEU A 136 6.42 8.81 1.93
N VAL A 137 6.35 9.77 1.01
CA VAL A 137 7.51 10.22 0.19
C VAL A 137 8.68 10.65 1.07
N VAL A 138 8.42 11.34 2.18
CA VAL A 138 9.46 11.77 3.11
C VAL A 138 10.22 10.60 3.74
N THR A 139 9.54 9.48 4.00
CA THR A 139 10.16 8.24 4.49
C THR A 139 11.05 7.64 3.42
N ALA A 140 10.56 7.53 2.19
CA ALA A 140 11.35 7.02 1.05
C ALA A 140 12.61 7.87 0.79
N MET A 141 12.50 9.19 0.88
CA MET A 141 13.65 10.10 0.75
C MET A 141 14.67 9.89 1.87
N ALA A 142 14.24 9.72 3.12
CA ALA A 142 15.12 9.45 4.25
C ALA A 142 15.86 8.11 4.07
N GLU A 143 15.16 7.07 3.66
CA GLU A 143 15.74 5.75 3.39
C GLU A 143 16.75 5.80 2.23
N GLY A 144 16.45 6.51 1.15
CA GLY A 144 17.39 6.72 0.06
C GLY A 144 18.70 7.41 0.50
N ARG A 145 18.61 8.40 1.39
CA ARG A 145 19.80 9.05 2.00
C ARG A 145 20.58 8.08 2.88
N HIS A 146 19.90 7.26 3.67
CA HIS A 146 20.57 6.26 4.49
C HIS A 146 21.22 5.16 3.65
N ALA A 147 20.56 4.72 2.57
CA ALA A 147 21.13 3.77 1.62
C ALA A 147 22.41 4.35 0.95
N ALA A 148 22.38 5.63 0.57
CA ALA A 148 23.58 6.30 0.04
C ALA A 148 24.73 6.32 1.06
N GLN A 149 24.43 6.55 2.36
CA GLN A 149 25.44 6.44 3.40
C GLN A 149 25.97 5.00 3.51
N GLY A 150 25.09 4.00 3.44
CA GLY A 150 25.50 2.59 3.42
C GLY A 150 26.44 2.25 2.25
N ILE A 151 26.19 2.82 1.08
CA ILE A 151 27.09 2.69 -0.10
C ILE A 151 28.44 3.33 0.16
N ILE A 152 28.47 4.53 0.73
CA ILE A 152 29.73 5.25 1.09
C ILE A 152 30.54 4.41 2.07
N ASP A 153 29.90 3.88 3.11
CA ASP A 153 30.54 3.06 4.14
C ASP A 153 31.09 1.75 3.54
N TRP A 154 30.29 1.11 2.65
CA TRP A 154 30.68 -0.13 1.96
C TRP A 154 31.88 0.08 1.02
N LEU A 155 31.93 1.22 0.32
CA LEU A 155 33.05 1.56 -0.58
C LEU A 155 34.28 2.04 0.20
N GLY A 156 34.21 2.27 1.50
CA GLY A 156 35.30 2.82 2.30
C GLY A 156 35.67 4.26 1.94
N VAL A 157 34.77 5.00 1.29
CA VAL A 157 35.01 6.38 0.88
C VAL A 157 34.86 7.30 2.10
N LYS A 158 35.91 8.07 2.44
CA LYS A 158 35.80 9.08 3.48
C LYS A 158 34.85 10.17 3.01
N SER A 159 33.75 10.38 3.77
CA SER A 159 32.82 11.48 3.55
C SER A 159 33.58 12.82 3.49
N VAL A 160 33.53 13.50 2.37
CA VAL A 160 33.99 14.92 2.28
C VAL A 160 32.93 15.72 3.05
N LYS A 161 33.29 16.25 4.22
CA LYS A 161 32.45 17.21 4.93
C LYS A 161 32.33 18.45 4.05
N THR A 162 31.21 18.60 3.35
CA THR A 162 30.82 19.88 2.77
C THR A 162 30.46 20.81 3.91
N HIS A 163 31.23 21.86 4.09
CA HIS A 163 30.92 22.97 5.03
C HIS A 163 29.75 23.80 4.54
#